data_600028da534c2870932cd6d44bd30986
#
_entry.id   600028da534c2870932cd6d44bd30986
#
_cell.length_a   1.000
_cell.length_b   1.000
_cell.length_c   1.000
_cell.angle_alpha   90.00
_cell.angle_beta   90.00
_cell.angle_gamma   90.00
#
_symmetry.space_group_name_H-M   'P 1'
#
loop_
_entity.id
_entity.type
_entity.pdbx_description
1 polymer ?
#
loop_
_entity_poly.entity_id
_entity_poly.type
_entity_poly.pdbx_seq_one_letter_code
_entity_poly.pdbx_strand_id
1 'polypeptide(L)'
;QPLPFAVFKARIEKINEAKYAHLDEVIDKKSAVRLENRVGIGAPEHRVIRYVGKTRREAIQIIVKELIEHEDTYKQPMWVSDLAPLGVKDDIMSLILPRDECNEEWYGKSIKQNWINAALKGAVPQFSRLSLFWLDHFSVQFSQYLEPHAYAQHVDFARNWRLDSFPALLKQSLVDPSNIVFLNNDRNHKGNQNENLAREFLELYALGEGNYSEQDIRNLA
;
A
#
# COMPACT_ATOMS: atom_id res chain seq x y z
N GLN A 1 1.13 -16.54 -1.77
CA GLN A 1 2.59 -16.53 -1.77
C GLN A 1 3.08 -15.65 -2.92
N PRO A 2 4.06 -14.77 -2.71
CA PRO A 2 4.62 -13.97 -3.79
C PRO A 2 5.19 -14.88 -4.87
N LEU A 3 5.06 -14.44 -6.13
CA LEU A 3 5.55 -15.20 -7.28
C LEU A 3 7.08 -15.37 -7.16
N PRO A 4 7.63 -16.56 -7.37
CA PRO A 4 9.08 -16.78 -7.38
C PRO A 4 9.76 -15.85 -8.39
N PHE A 5 10.92 -15.30 -8.06
CA PHE A 5 11.67 -14.39 -8.93
C PHE A 5 11.90 -14.94 -10.34
N ALA A 6 12.13 -16.27 -10.46
CA ALA A 6 12.29 -16.94 -11.74
C ALA A 6 11.04 -16.80 -12.66
N VAL A 7 9.84 -16.87 -12.08
CA VAL A 7 8.57 -16.70 -12.82
C VAL A 7 8.39 -15.25 -13.24
N PHE A 8 8.75 -14.31 -12.38
CA PHE A 8 8.70 -12.88 -12.70
C PHE A 8 9.72 -12.53 -13.78
N LYS A 9 10.95 -13.03 -13.69
CA LYS A 9 12.00 -12.86 -14.70
C LYS A 9 11.56 -13.40 -16.05
N ALA A 10 11.00 -14.62 -16.10
CA ALA A 10 10.49 -15.22 -17.32
C ALA A 10 9.33 -14.44 -17.96
N ARG A 11 8.50 -13.77 -17.15
CA ARG A 11 7.44 -12.87 -17.66
C ARG A 11 8.01 -11.58 -18.25
N ILE A 12 9.02 -10.97 -17.63
CA ILE A 12 9.72 -9.80 -18.19
C ILE A 12 10.42 -10.15 -19.50
N GLU A 13 11.06 -11.31 -19.61
CA GLU A 13 11.73 -11.77 -20.84
C GLU A 13 10.75 -12.05 -21.99
N LYS A 14 9.51 -12.46 -21.68
CA LYS A 14 8.42 -12.65 -22.68
C LYS A 14 7.71 -11.38 -23.11
N ILE A 15 7.96 -10.24 -22.49
CA ILE A 15 7.40 -8.95 -22.88
C ILE A 15 8.03 -8.58 -24.24
N ASN A 16 7.23 -8.64 -25.25
CA ASN A 16 7.52 -8.61 -26.67
C ASN A 16 8.57 -7.57 -27.06
N GLU A 17 9.69 -8.01 -27.63
CA GLU A 17 10.93 -7.27 -27.87
C GLU A 17 10.73 -5.94 -28.62
N ALA A 18 9.86 -5.87 -29.61
CA ALA A 18 9.67 -4.67 -30.42
C ALA A 18 8.96 -3.52 -29.67
N LYS A 19 8.01 -3.81 -28.80
CA LYS A 19 7.26 -2.80 -28.01
C LYS A 19 8.11 -2.20 -26.91
N TYR A 20 9.15 -2.90 -26.46
CA TYR A 20 9.95 -2.56 -25.29
C TYR A 20 11.45 -2.41 -25.57
N ALA A 21 11.81 -2.13 -26.82
CA ALA A 21 13.20 -1.86 -27.23
C ALA A 21 13.89 -0.77 -26.39
N HIS A 22 13.10 0.21 -25.88
CA HIS A 22 13.61 1.24 -24.98
C HIS A 22 14.11 0.69 -23.63
N LEU A 23 13.78 -0.56 -23.27
CA LEU A 23 14.29 -1.19 -22.04
C LEU A 23 15.76 -1.61 -22.18
N ASP A 24 16.28 -1.69 -23.40
CA ASP A 24 17.68 -2.05 -23.67
C ASP A 24 18.57 -0.80 -23.77
N GLU A 25 18.00 0.41 -23.62
CA GLU A 25 18.76 1.65 -23.53
C GLU A 25 19.56 1.68 -22.23
N VAL A 26 20.84 2.10 -22.37
CA VAL A 26 21.76 2.23 -21.22
C VAL A 26 21.42 3.47 -20.40
N ILE A 27 21.39 3.32 -19.10
CA ILE A 27 21.08 4.37 -18.13
C ILE A 27 22.31 5.23 -17.85
N ASP A 28 22.23 6.53 -18.15
CA ASP A 28 23.19 7.53 -17.70
C ASP A 28 22.91 7.97 -16.24
N LYS A 29 23.81 8.77 -15.66
CA LYS A 29 23.67 9.25 -14.27
C LYS A 29 22.37 10.04 -14.08
N LYS A 30 21.94 10.86 -15.03
CA LYS A 30 20.72 11.66 -14.95
C LYS A 30 19.46 10.78 -14.93
N SER A 31 19.43 9.78 -15.79
CA SER A 31 18.34 8.79 -15.85
C SER A 31 18.31 7.90 -14.61
N ALA A 32 19.47 7.53 -14.05
CA ALA A 32 19.56 6.77 -12.80
C ALA A 32 19.02 7.57 -11.60
N VAL A 33 19.31 8.87 -11.51
CA VAL A 33 18.73 9.76 -10.48
C VAL A 33 17.22 9.84 -10.63
N ARG A 34 16.71 9.98 -11.85
CA ARG A 34 15.27 10.01 -12.09
C ARG A 34 14.59 8.70 -11.72
N LEU A 35 15.23 7.57 -12.05
CA LEU A 35 14.72 6.25 -11.70
C LEU A 35 14.62 6.10 -10.18
N GLU A 36 15.71 6.35 -9.45
CA GLU A 36 15.73 6.18 -7.99
C GLU A 36 14.75 7.12 -7.28
N ASN A 37 14.58 8.37 -7.75
CA ASN A 37 13.57 9.28 -7.20
C ASN A 37 12.12 8.80 -7.43
N ARG A 38 11.88 7.97 -8.45
CA ARG A 38 10.54 7.45 -8.73
C ARG A 38 10.22 6.17 -7.98
N VAL A 39 11.22 5.30 -7.84
CA VAL A 39 11.01 3.97 -7.23
C VAL A 39 11.40 3.92 -5.75
N GLY A 40 12.17 4.90 -5.28
CA GLY A 40 12.63 4.99 -3.90
C GLY A 40 12.15 6.27 -3.20
N ILE A 41 12.80 6.57 -2.09
CA ILE A 41 12.61 7.78 -1.30
C ILE A 41 13.90 8.62 -1.39
N GLY A 42 13.93 9.54 -2.35
CA GLY A 42 15.15 10.27 -2.70
C GLY A 42 16.14 9.45 -3.55
N ALA A 43 17.24 10.05 -3.97
CA ALA A 43 18.24 9.44 -4.85
C ALA A 43 19.67 9.58 -4.30
N PRO A 44 20.00 8.92 -3.20
CA PRO A 44 21.36 8.97 -2.65
C PRO A 44 22.36 8.32 -3.62
N GLU A 45 23.57 8.84 -3.68
CA GLU A 45 24.56 8.47 -4.71
C GLU A 45 24.88 6.98 -4.73
N HIS A 46 25.02 6.35 -3.57
CA HIS A 46 25.30 4.91 -3.46
C HIS A 46 24.21 4.02 -4.10
N ARG A 47 22.97 4.50 -4.21
CA ARG A 47 21.90 3.81 -4.91
C ARG A 47 21.90 4.14 -6.41
N VAL A 48 22.10 5.40 -6.75
CA VAL A 48 22.14 5.87 -8.15
C VAL A 48 23.21 5.15 -8.96
N ILE A 49 24.43 5.02 -8.43
CA ILE A 49 25.55 4.40 -9.15
C ILE A 49 25.30 2.92 -9.52
N ARG A 50 24.38 2.24 -8.85
CA ARG A 50 24.01 0.85 -9.12
C ARG A 50 23.35 0.66 -10.48
N TYR A 51 22.75 1.71 -11.02
CA TYR A 51 22.02 1.68 -12.28
C TYR A 51 22.84 2.29 -13.44
N VAL A 52 23.84 3.11 -13.16
CA VAL A 52 24.64 3.77 -14.19
C VAL A 52 25.40 2.73 -15.02
N GLY A 53 25.30 2.82 -16.34
CA GLY A 53 25.91 1.88 -17.28
C GLY A 53 25.16 0.56 -17.46
N LYS A 54 24.03 0.36 -16.78
CA LYS A 54 23.12 -0.79 -16.97
C LYS A 54 22.00 -0.42 -17.91
N THR A 55 21.40 -1.42 -18.55
CA THR A 55 20.16 -1.20 -19.29
C THR A 55 18.99 -0.95 -18.32
N ARG A 56 17.93 -0.33 -18.81
CA ARG A 56 16.68 -0.16 -18.03
C ARG A 56 16.12 -1.51 -17.56
N ARG A 57 16.24 -2.54 -18.40
CA ARG A 57 15.83 -3.92 -18.07
C ARG A 57 16.59 -4.46 -16.87
N GLU A 58 17.93 -4.33 -16.87
CA GLU A 58 18.76 -4.76 -15.75
C GLU A 58 18.45 -3.97 -14.47
N ALA A 59 18.21 -2.66 -14.59
CA ALA A 59 17.82 -1.83 -13.43
C ALA A 59 16.48 -2.28 -12.82
N ILE A 60 15.48 -2.59 -13.66
CA ILE A 60 14.20 -3.15 -13.20
C ILE A 60 14.44 -4.50 -12.49
N GLN A 61 15.26 -5.37 -13.04
CA GLN A 61 15.58 -6.67 -12.42
C GLN A 61 16.23 -6.50 -11.04
N ILE A 62 17.13 -5.52 -10.87
CA ILE A 62 17.75 -5.20 -9.57
C ILE A 62 16.68 -4.77 -8.57
N ILE A 63 15.79 -3.84 -8.94
CA ILE A 63 14.72 -3.32 -8.07
C ILE A 63 13.78 -4.44 -7.64
N VAL A 64 13.33 -5.26 -8.60
CA VAL A 64 12.39 -6.35 -8.31
C VAL A 64 13.04 -7.43 -7.46
N LYS A 65 14.31 -7.74 -7.73
CA LYS A 65 15.08 -8.69 -6.92
C LYS A 65 15.17 -8.22 -5.47
N GLU A 66 15.46 -6.94 -5.22
CA GLU A 66 15.47 -6.37 -3.87
C GLU A 66 14.12 -6.51 -3.16
N LEU A 67 13.02 -6.22 -3.86
CA LEU A 67 11.67 -6.35 -3.30
C LEU A 67 11.28 -7.80 -2.96
N ILE A 68 11.85 -8.78 -3.65
CA ILE A 68 11.56 -10.21 -3.41
C ILE A 68 12.45 -10.78 -2.31
N GLU A 69 13.75 -10.46 -2.33
CA GLU A 69 14.75 -11.10 -1.46
C GLU A 69 14.88 -10.46 -0.07
N HIS A 70 14.38 -9.22 0.09
CA HIS A 70 14.47 -8.53 1.36
C HIS A 70 13.09 -8.45 2.05
N GLU A 71 13.13 -8.46 3.37
CA GLU A 71 11.96 -8.16 4.19
C GLU A 71 11.79 -6.65 4.37
N ASP A 72 10.54 -6.22 4.51
CA ASP A 72 10.23 -4.84 4.88
C ASP A 72 10.69 -4.56 6.32
N THR A 73 11.40 -3.48 6.51
CA THR A 73 11.90 -3.05 7.83
C THR A 73 10.88 -2.28 8.65
N TYR A 74 9.72 -1.99 8.08
CA TYR A 74 8.63 -1.37 8.83
C TYR A 74 8.20 -2.26 9.99
N LYS A 75 7.99 -1.65 11.13
CA LYS A 75 7.38 -2.29 12.31
C LYS A 75 6.20 -1.45 12.74
N GLN A 76 5.10 -2.12 13.03
CA GLN A 76 3.97 -1.47 13.69
C GLN A 76 4.40 -0.86 15.03
N PRO A 77 3.79 0.24 15.48
CA PRO A 77 3.96 0.69 16.86
C PRO A 77 3.63 -0.43 17.86
N MET A 78 4.36 -0.50 18.98
CA MET A 78 4.19 -1.57 19.97
C MET A 78 2.76 -1.70 20.47
N TRP A 79 2.05 -0.60 20.63
CA TRP A 79 0.66 -0.61 21.09
C TRP A 79 -0.30 -1.38 20.16
N VAL A 80 0.04 -1.58 18.88
CA VAL A 80 -0.78 -2.36 17.94
C VAL A 80 -0.83 -3.84 18.32
N SER A 81 0.29 -4.38 18.84
CA SER A 81 0.36 -5.77 19.31
C SER A 81 -0.18 -5.95 20.74
N ASP A 82 -0.12 -4.88 21.54
CA ASP A 82 -0.47 -4.95 22.98
C ASP A 82 -1.96 -4.76 23.23
N LEU A 83 -2.71 -4.30 22.22
CA LEU A 83 -4.14 -4.07 22.33
C LEU A 83 -4.91 -5.28 21.80
N ALA A 84 -5.96 -5.67 22.53
CA ALA A 84 -6.84 -6.78 22.17
C ALA A 84 -7.46 -6.58 20.78
N PRO A 85 -7.77 -7.68 20.06
CA PRO A 85 -8.44 -7.61 18.77
C PRO A 85 -9.73 -6.78 18.83
N LEU A 86 -10.05 -6.12 17.71
CA LEU A 86 -11.33 -5.41 17.52
C LEU A 86 -12.50 -6.27 18.01
N GLY A 87 -13.17 -5.86 19.08
CA GLY A 87 -14.30 -6.59 19.68
C GLY A 87 -14.22 -6.80 21.19
N VAL A 88 -13.06 -6.67 21.81
CA VAL A 88 -12.93 -6.64 23.27
C VAL A 88 -12.97 -5.16 23.69
N LYS A 89 -14.16 -4.58 23.53
CA LYS A 89 -14.41 -3.21 23.96
C LYS A 89 -14.66 -3.14 25.46
N ASP A 90 -14.16 -2.09 26.01
CA ASP A 90 -14.67 -1.22 27.04
C ASP A 90 -14.05 -1.31 28.43
N ASP A 91 -13.70 -2.46 29.01
CA ASP A 91 -13.36 -2.44 30.42
C ASP A 91 -11.86 -2.27 30.72
N ILE A 92 -10.95 -2.80 29.93
CA ILE A 92 -9.51 -2.73 30.22
C ILE A 92 -8.86 -1.50 29.57
N MET A 93 -9.28 -1.14 28.35
CA MET A 93 -8.72 -0.01 27.61
C MET A 93 -9.07 1.35 28.22
N SER A 94 -10.26 1.48 28.78
CA SER A 94 -10.69 2.69 29.49
C SER A 94 -9.94 2.92 30.80
N LEU A 95 -9.34 1.86 31.37
CA LEU A 95 -8.54 1.90 32.60
C LEU A 95 -7.05 2.28 32.32
N ILE A 96 -6.54 2.01 31.14
CA ILE A 96 -5.10 2.14 30.83
C ILE A 96 -4.81 3.41 30.02
N LEU A 97 -5.74 3.87 29.20
CA LEU A 97 -5.58 5.05 28.36
C LEU A 97 -6.70 6.05 28.60
N PRO A 98 -6.37 7.28 29.02
CA PRO A 98 -7.36 8.36 29.05
C PRO A 98 -7.95 8.55 27.66
N ARG A 99 -9.27 8.53 27.55
CA ARG A 99 -10.00 8.80 26.30
C ARG A 99 -10.07 10.29 26.01
N ASP A 100 -8.94 10.98 25.99
CA ASP A 100 -8.88 12.37 25.57
C ASP A 100 -8.63 12.40 24.07
N GLU A 101 -9.20 13.37 23.39
CA GLU A 101 -8.97 13.65 21.95
C GLU A 101 -7.47 13.69 21.57
N CYS A 102 -6.59 13.99 22.53
CA CYS A 102 -5.14 13.92 22.39
C CYS A 102 -4.59 12.52 22.07
N ASN A 103 -5.26 11.44 22.48
CA ASN A 103 -4.74 10.08 22.29
C ASN A 103 -4.93 9.56 20.86
N GLU A 104 -6.04 9.87 20.20
CA GLU A 104 -6.29 9.42 18.83
C GLU A 104 -5.28 10.05 17.88
N GLU A 105 -5.00 11.33 18.05
CA GLU A 105 -3.98 12.02 17.28
C GLU A 105 -2.58 11.42 17.50
N TRP A 106 -2.28 10.99 18.73
CA TRP A 106 -1.01 10.33 19.06
C TRP A 106 -0.87 8.98 18.35
N TYR A 107 -1.93 8.17 18.32
CA TYR A 107 -1.91 6.88 17.60
C TYR A 107 -1.63 7.07 16.11
N GLY A 108 -2.35 7.96 15.46
CA GLY A 108 -2.13 8.28 14.05
C GLY A 108 -0.73 8.83 13.78
N LYS A 109 -0.21 9.69 14.67
CA LYS A 109 1.15 10.22 14.58
C LYS A 109 2.20 9.12 14.74
N SER A 110 2.01 8.18 15.65
CA SER A 110 2.96 7.08 15.89
C SER A 110 3.06 6.12 14.68
N ILE A 111 1.94 5.81 14.03
CA ILE A 111 1.93 5.02 12.79
C ILE A 111 2.69 5.75 11.68
N LYS A 112 2.38 7.04 11.47
CA LYS A 112 3.06 7.90 10.48
C LYS A 112 4.56 8.00 10.76
N GLN A 113 4.94 8.17 12.02
CA GLN A 113 6.35 8.25 12.43
C GLN A 113 7.10 6.95 12.13
N ASN A 114 6.51 5.79 12.43
CA ASN A 114 7.13 4.51 12.12
C ASN A 114 7.24 4.28 10.61
N TRP A 115 6.22 4.69 9.85
CA TRP A 115 6.28 4.65 8.39
C TRP A 115 7.41 5.53 7.84
N ILE A 116 7.53 6.78 8.33
CA ILE A 116 8.60 7.71 7.93
C ILE A 116 9.97 7.13 8.31
N ASN A 117 10.11 6.55 9.49
CA ASN A 117 11.36 5.92 9.92
C ASN A 117 11.77 4.77 8.99
N ALA A 118 10.82 3.91 8.60
CA ALA A 118 11.07 2.83 7.65
C ALA A 118 11.43 3.38 6.25
N ALA A 119 10.76 4.45 5.82
CA ALA A 119 11.04 5.11 4.55
C ALA A 119 12.45 5.70 4.47
N LEU A 120 12.92 6.32 5.55
CA LEU A 120 14.21 7.02 5.60
C LEU A 120 15.39 6.07 5.92
N LYS A 121 15.16 5.03 6.73
CA LYS A 121 16.22 4.14 7.27
C LYS A 121 16.20 2.75 6.66
N GLY A 122 15.16 2.38 5.93
CA GLY A 122 15.03 1.06 5.32
C GLY A 122 16.07 0.82 4.23
N ALA A 123 16.65 -0.39 4.24
CA ALA A 123 17.62 -0.80 3.23
C ALA A 123 17.04 -0.82 1.81
N VAL A 124 15.74 -1.08 1.68
CA VAL A 124 14.99 -1.14 0.42
C VAL A 124 13.85 -0.11 0.45
N PRO A 125 14.14 1.16 0.09
CA PRO A 125 13.16 2.25 0.14
C PRO A 125 11.96 2.04 -0.80
N GLN A 126 12.08 1.13 -1.76
CA GLN A 126 11.00 0.73 -2.67
C GLN A 126 9.78 0.18 -1.93
N PHE A 127 9.95 -0.46 -0.76
CA PHE A 127 8.82 -0.89 0.07
C PHE A 127 7.96 0.29 0.51
N SER A 128 8.60 1.34 1.01
CA SER A 128 7.88 2.53 1.42
C SER A 128 7.28 3.29 0.23
N ARG A 129 7.98 3.32 -0.91
CA ARG A 129 7.45 3.96 -2.12
C ARG A 129 6.22 3.25 -2.66
N LEU A 130 6.25 1.92 -2.71
CA LEU A 130 5.11 1.12 -3.18
C LEU A 130 3.94 1.17 -2.19
N SER A 131 4.24 1.13 -0.89
CA SER A 131 3.24 1.34 0.16
C SER A 131 2.55 2.70 0.03
N LEU A 132 3.31 3.78 -0.22
CA LEU A 132 2.74 5.11 -0.43
C LEU A 132 1.81 5.14 -1.64
N PHE A 133 2.18 4.47 -2.73
CA PHE A 133 1.33 4.34 -3.92
C PHE A 133 0.00 3.67 -3.59
N TRP A 134 0.01 2.57 -2.82
CA TRP A 134 -1.21 1.87 -2.45
C TRP A 134 -2.04 2.63 -1.40
N LEU A 135 -1.40 3.34 -0.46
CA LEU A 135 -2.09 4.21 0.49
C LEU A 135 -2.77 5.41 -0.19
N ASP A 136 -2.22 5.88 -1.30
CA ASP A 136 -2.82 6.92 -2.13
C ASP A 136 -3.97 6.37 -2.98
N HIS A 137 -3.80 5.17 -3.55
CA HIS A 137 -4.82 4.50 -4.37
C HIS A 137 -6.04 4.06 -3.57
N PHE A 138 -5.84 3.46 -2.39
CA PHE A 138 -6.90 3.06 -1.45
C PHE A 138 -6.99 4.07 -0.31
N SER A 139 -7.16 5.33 -0.65
CA SER A 139 -7.00 6.44 0.26
C SER A 139 -8.05 6.43 1.39
N VAL A 140 -7.56 6.40 2.63
CA VAL A 140 -8.34 6.50 3.86
C VAL A 140 -7.79 7.63 4.71
N GLN A 141 -8.66 8.51 5.16
CA GLN A 141 -8.27 9.56 6.09
C GLN A 141 -8.32 9.05 7.54
N PHE A 142 -7.20 9.15 8.25
CA PHE A 142 -7.20 8.96 9.69
C PHE A 142 -7.99 10.09 10.36
N SER A 143 -9.04 9.74 11.09
CA SER A 143 -9.92 10.69 11.78
C SER A 143 -10.34 10.12 13.13
N GLN A 144 -10.95 10.95 13.97
CA GLN A 144 -11.50 10.54 15.29
C GLN A 144 -12.56 9.42 15.22
N TYR A 145 -13.09 9.12 14.05
CA TYR A 145 -14.08 8.05 13.86
C TYR A 145 -13.45 6.73 13.43
N LEU A 146 -12.16 6.75 13.08
CA LEU A 146 -11.45 5.57 12.63
C LEU A 146 -10.63 4.98 13.78
N GLU A 147 -10.96 3.77 14.15
CA GLU A 147 -10.21 3.01 15.17
C GLU A 147 -8.72 2.92 14.77
N PRO A 148 -7.80 3.27 15.68
CA PRO A 148 -6.36 3.27 15.37
C PRO A 148 -5.83 1.95 14.85
N HIS A 149 -6.37 0.81 15.33
CA HIS A 149 -6.01 -0.54 14.85
C HIS A 149 -6.44 -0.77 13.42
N ALA A 150 -7.63 -0.32 13.04
CA ALA A 150 -8.11 -0.41 11.67
C ALA A 150 -7.15 0.34 10.74
N TYR A 151 -6.72 1.55 11.12
CA TYR A 151 -5.74 2.30 10.34
C TYR A 151 -4.35 1.64 10.30
N ALA A 152 -3.91 1.05 11.40
CA ALA A 152 -2.67 0.28 11.43
C ALA A 152 -2.74 -0.92 10.48
N GLN A 153 -3.86 -1.66 10.44
CA GLN A 153 -4.11 -2.75 9.49
C GLN A 153 -4.12 -2.27 8.04
N HIS A 154 -4.70 -1.10 7.77
CA HIS A 154 -4.68 -0.49 6.44
C HIS A 154 -3.26 -0.16 5.96
N VAL A 155 -2.42 0.37 6.84
CA VAL A 155 -0.99 0.60 6.53
C VAL A 155 -0.27 -0.71 6.27
N ASP A 156 -0.51 -1.77 7.06
CA ASP A 156 0.05 -3.10 6.82
C ASP A 156 -0.44 -3.70 5.50
N PHE A 157 -1.73 -3.58 5.21
CA PHE A 157 -2.30 -3.96 3.93
C PHE A 157 -1.52 -3.34 2.77
N ALA A 158 -1.34 -2.02 2.78
CA ALA A 158 -0.62 -1.30 1.73
C ALA A 158 0.87 -1.68 1.63
N ARG A 159 1.50 -2.16 2.73
CA ARG A 159 2.91 -2.59 2.75
C ARG A 159 3.10 -4.05 2.36
N ASN A 160 2.16 -4.92 2.67
CA ASN A 160 2.28 -6.35 2.43
C ASN A 160 1.96 -6.77 0.99
N TRP A 161 1.20 -5.96 0.25
CA TRP A 161 0.82 -6.23 -1.14
C TRP A 161 1.87 -5.79 -2.17
N ARG A 162 3.09 -6.26 -2.01
CA ARG A 162 4.23 -5.83 -2.82
C ARG A 162 4.21 -6.34 -4.24
N LEU A 163 3.82 -7.59 -4.44
CA LEU A 163 3.99 -8.30 -5.70
C LEU A 163 2.83 -9.28 -5.98
N ASP A 164 1.70 -9.10 -5.33
CA ASP A 164 0.52 -9.93 -5.56
C ASP A 164 -0.30 -9.45 -6.77
N SER A 165 -1.35 -10.16 -7.09
CA SER A 165 -2.20 -9.79 -8.21
C SER A 165 -3.14 -8.64 -7.83
N PHE A 166 -3.35 -7.69 -8.74
CA PHE A 166 -4.28 -6.58 -8.52
C PHE A 166 -5.71 -7.04 -8.16
N PRO A 167 -6.29 -8.10 -8.77
CA PRO A 167 -7.59 -8.61 -8.32
C PRO A 167 -7.61 -9.11 -6.87
N ALA A 168 -6.52 -9.68 -6.37
CA ALA A 168 -6.43 -10.10 -4.97
C ALA A 168 -6.35 -8.89 -4.04
N LEU A 169 -5.59 -7.87 -4.43
CA LEU A 169 -5.52 -6.60 -3.73
C LEU A 169 -6.89 -5.91 -3.63
N LEU A 170 -7.64 -5.85 -4.74
CA LEU A 170 -9.00 -5.32 -4.77
C LEU A 170 -9.94 -6.07 -3.82
N LYS A 171 -9.90 -7.40 -3.81
CA LYS A 171 -10.73 -8.19 -2.87
C LYS A 171 -10.39 -7.88 -1.41
N GLN A 172 -9.13 -7.71 -1.10
CA GLN A 172 -8.70 -7.36 0.25
C GLN A 172 -9.13 -5.94 0.65
N SER A 173 -9.13 -4.98 -0.28
CA SER A 173 -9.58 -3.62 0.01
C SER A 173 -11.07 -3.54 0.36
N LEU A 174 -11.91 -4.45 -0.18
CA LEU A 174 -13.35 -4.52 0.15
C LEU A 174 -13.61 -4.94 1.61
N VAL A 175 -12.72 -5.71 2.19
CA VAL A 175 -12.83 -6.20 3.58
C VAL A 175 -11.90 -5.47 4.55
N ASP A 176 -11.21 -4.45 4.07
CA ASP A 176 -10.35 -3.60 4.91
C ASP A 176 -11.20 -2.78 5.88
N PRO A 177 -11.00 -2.90 7.21
CA PRO A 177 -11.82 -2.22 8.20
C PRO A 177 -11.82 -0.69 8.05
N SER A 178 -10.71 -0.10 7.62
CA SER A 178 -10.61 1.34 7.39
C SER A 178 -11.47 1.81 6.22
N ASN A 179 -11.45 1.07 5.12
CA ASN A 179 -12.30 1.36 3.97
C ASN A 179 -13.80 1.21 4.33
N ILE A 180 -14.14 0.16 5.07
CA ILE A 180 -15.52 -0.08 5.53
C ILE A 180 -16.05 1.11 6.34
N VAL A 181 -15.28 1.59 7.32
CA VAL A 181 -15.68 2.73 8.17
C VAL A 181 -15.64 4.04 7.39
N PHE A 182 -14.56 4.30 6.66
CA PHE A 182 -14.36 5.55 5.92
C PHE A 182 -15.43 5.77 4.85
N LEU A 183 -15.88 4.70 4.21
CA LEU A 183 -16.91 4.74 3.15
C LEU A 183 -18.32 4.40 3.69
N ASN A 184 -18.52 4.40 5.00
CA ASN A 184 -19.80 4.22 5.70
C ASN A 184 -20.50 2.87 5.42
N ASN A 185 -19.75 1.84 5.04
CA ASN A 185 -20.30 0.51 4.80
C ASN A 185 -20.60 -0.25 6.10
N ASP A 186 -20.05 0.19 7.24
CA ASP A 186 -20.40 -0.26 8.59
C ASP A 186 -21.87 0.00 8.95
N ARG A 187 -22.52 0.92 8.23
CA ARG A 187 -23.95 1.27 8.35
C ARG A 187 -24.85 0.66 7.29
N ASN A 188 -24.30 -0.23 6.46
CA ASN A 188 -25.03 -0.90 5.40
C ASN A 188 -25.95 -1.99 5.98
N HIS A 189 -27.26 -1.93 5.69
CA HIS A 189 -28.25 -2.86 6.20
C HIS A 189 -29.18 -3.33 5.11
N LYS A 190 -29.68 -4.57 5.26
CA LYS A 190 -30.69 -5.11 4.36
C LYS A 190 -31.94 -4.19 4.33
N GLY A 191 -32.25 -3.67 3.15
CA GLY A 191 -33.38 -2.74 2.93
C GLY A 191 -33.06 -1.26 3.08
N ASN A 192 -31.83 -0.92 3.48
CA ASN A 192 -31.30 0.45 3.47
C ASN A 192 -29.82 0.38 3.05
N GLN A 193 -29.62 0.10 1.78
CA GLN A 193 -28.28 -0.09 1.21
C GLN A 193 -27.54 1.24 1.11
N ASN A 194 -26.28 1.24 1.56
CA ASN A 194 -25.34 2.33 1.36
C ASN A 194 -24.43 1.97 0.17
N GLU A 195 -24.56 2.69 -0.92
CA GLU A 195 -23.84 2.43 -2.17
C GLU A 195 -22.42 3.05 -2.19
N ASN A 196 -22.02 3.81 -1.17
CA ASN A 196 -20.81 4.60 -1.21
C ASN A 196 -19.55 3.75 -1.44
N LEU A 197 -19.35 2.68 -0.63
CA LEU A 197 -18.23 1.78 -0.83
C LEU A 197 -18.26 1.13 -2.22
N ALA A 198 -19.42 0.69 -2.68
CA ALA A 198 -19.55 0.04 -3.98
C ALA A 198 -19.20 0.99 -5.13
N ARG A 199 -19.67 2.24 -5.06
CA ARG A 199 -19.41 3.26 -6.07
C ARG A 199 -17.92 3.62 -6.11
N GLU A 200 -17.32 3.98 -4.98
CA GLU A 200 -15.90 4.33 -4.88
C GLU A 200 -15.00 3.17 -5.30
N PHE A 201 -15.38 1.94 -4.93
CA PHE A 201 -14.63 0.75 -5.34
C PHE A 201 -14.62 0.58 -6.86
N LEU A 202 -15.76 0.70 -7.53
CA LEU A 202 -15.85 0.55 -8.99
C LEU A 202 -15.19 1.73 -9.71
N GLU A 203 -15.41 2.94 -9.23
CA GLU A 203 -14.96 4.17 -9.88
C GLU A 203 -13.47 4.44 -9.67
N LEU A 204 -13.00 4.44 -8.41
CA LEU A 204 -11.66 4.87 -8.07
C LEU A 204 -10.66 3.71 -7.95
N TYR A 205 -11.11 2.55 -7.47
CA TYR A 205 -10.19 1.46 -7.16
C TYR A 205 -10.05 0.45 -8.29
N ALA A 206 -11.11 0.17 -9.07
CA ALA A 206 -11.14 -0.96 -9.99
C ALA A 206 -11.26 -0.60 -11.47
N LEU A 207 -12.38 -0.01 -11.90
CA LEU A 207 -12.75 0.07 -13.32
C LEU A 207 -12.57 1.47 -13.93
N GLY A 208 -12.67 2.52 -13.14
CA GLY A 208 -12.73 3.90 -13.61
C GLY A 208 -14.12 4.34 -14.05
N GLU A 209 -14.37 5.64 -14.03
CA GLU A 209 -15.65 6.25 -14.39
C GLU A 209 -16.13 5.77 -15.76
N GLY A 210 -17.45 5.47 -15.85
CA GLY A 210 -18.14 5.10 -17.10
C GLY A 210 -17.93 3.64 -17.53
N ASN A 211 -17.18 2.82 -16.79
CA ASN A 211 -16.95 1.41 -17.11
C ASN A 211 -17.80 0.45 -16.26
N TYR A 212 -18.82 0.94 -15.59
CA TYR A 212 -19.80 0.20 -14.78
C TYR A 212 -21.18 0.86 -14.89
N SER A 213 -22.22 0.13 -14.51
CA SER A 213 -23.61 0.60 -14.50
C SER A 213 -24.09 0.84 -13.06
N GLU A 214 -25.17 1.60 -12.91
CA GLU A 214 -25.87 1.74 -11.61
C GLU A 214 -26.37 0.40 -11.07
N GLN A 215 -26.62 -0.58 -11.95
CA GLN A 215 -26.98 -1.93 -11.52
C GLN A 215 -25.79 -2.66 -10.91
N ASP A 216 -24.58 -2.46 -11.41
CA ASP A 216 -23.36 -3.04 -10.84
C ASP A 216 -23.08 -2.48 -9.44
N ILE A 217 -23.32 -1.18 -9.23
CA ILE A 217 -23.21 -0.57 -7.90
C ILE A 217 -24.20 -1.21 -6.93
N ARG A 218 -25.48 -1.32 -7.31
CA ARG A 218 -26.51 -1.93 -6.46
C ARG A 218 -26.26 -3.43 -6.17
N ASN A 219 -25.65 -4.14 -7.09
CA ASN A 219 -25.30 -5.54 -6.91
C ASN A 219 -24.10 -5.74 -5.99
N LEU A 220 -23.18 -4.76 -5.95
CA LEU A 220 -22.01 -4.80 -5.08
C LEU A 220 -22.31 -4.30 -3.67
N ALA A 221 -23.21 -3.34 -3.52
CA ALA A 221 -23.67 -2.80 -2.24
C ALA A 221 -24.53 -3.79 -1.46
#